data_ccf49ce3493664516537b8d769477e5e
#
_entry.id   ccf49ce3493664516537b8d769477e5e
#
_cell.length_a   1.000
_cell.length_b   1.000
_cell.length_c   1.000
_cell.angle_alpha   90.00
_cell.angle_beta   90.00
_cell.angle_gamma   90.00
#
_symmetry.space_group_name_H-M   'P 1'
#
loop_
_entity.id
_entity.type
_entity.pdbx_description
1 polymer ?
#
loop_
_entity_poly.entity_id
_entity_poly.type
_entity_poly.pdbx_seq_one_letter_code
_entity_poly.pdbx_strand_id
1 'polypeptide(L)'
;MSKSNKTIAGYHILMLLSTIDEDFDSRADNIIREYLSDESPFPLNLDQDLEEIINLESTEVEKHFVSKVEDFYDDSTPEEREQFIEVAKKLIRADEDITDSENAFYKILLKTFRAKDQAQA
;
A
#
# COMPACT_ATOMS: atom_id res chain seq x y z
N MET A 1 -19.22 4.61 -12.81
CA MET A 1 -18.83 3.68 -11.76
C MET A 1 -17.54 4.16 -11.10
N SER A 2 -17.53 4.23 -9.79
CA SER A 2 -16.36 4.70 -9.07
C SER A 2 -15.18 3.72 -9.21
N LYS A 3 -13.97 4.26 -9.04
CA LYS A 3 -12.77 3.42 -8.98
C LYS A 3 -12.90 2.48 -7.78
N SER A 4 -12.28 1.31 -7.89
CA SER A 4 -12.25 0.38 -6.75
C SER A 4 -11.48 1.02 -5.60
N ASN A 5 -12.10 1.11 -4.43
CA ASN A 5 -11.43 1.62 -3.24
C ASN A 5 -10.21 0.77 -2.90
N LYS A 6 -10.28 -0.53 -3.17
CA LYS A 6 -9.17 -1.46 -2.97
C LYS A 6 -7.93 -1.06 -3.78
N THR A 7 -8.12 -0.76 -5.07
CA THR A 7 -7.00 -0.39 -5.94
C THR A 7 -6.35 0.92 -5.49
N ILE A 8 -7.17 1.91 -5.17
CA ILE A 8 -6.68 3.21 -4.71
C ILE A 8 -5.99 3.08 -3.34
N ALA A 9 -6.62 2.36 -2.42
CA ALA A 9 -6.02 2.12 -1.10
C ALA A 9 -4.69 1.38 -1.22
N GLY A 10 -4.62 0.37 -2.09
CA GLY A 10 -3.38 -0.35 -2.37
C GLY A 10 -2.28 0.56 -2.90
N TYR A 11 -2.62 1.47 -3.79
CA TYR A 11 -1.67 2.45 -4.30
C TYR A 11 -1.09 3.31 -3.17
N HIS A 12 -1.95 3.84 -2.29
CA HIS A 12 -1.50 4.64 -1.14
C HIS A 12 -0.56 3.84 -0.24
N ILE A 13 -0.93 2.59 0.06
CA ILE A 13 -0.12 1.72 0.91
C ILE A 13 1.25 1.49 0.30
N LEU A 14 1.31 1.12 -0.97
CA LEU A 14 2.57 0.81 -1.64
C LEU A 14 3.44 2.05 -1.80
N MET A 15 2.83 3.19 -2.13
CA MET A 15 3.58 4.44 -2.24
C MET A 15 4.18 4.86 -0.89
N LEU A 16 3.41 4.74 0.19
CA LEU A 16 3.93 5.08 1.52
C LEU A 16 5.07 4.15 1.92
N LEU A 17 4.94 2.85 1.66
CA LEU A 17 6.01 1.89 1.93
C LEU A 17 7.28 2.24 1.16
N SER A 18 7.14 2.68 -0.09
CA SER A 18 8.30 2.95 -0.94
C SER A 18 8.94 4.30 -0.68
N THR A 19 8.21 5.27 -0.11
CA THR A 19 8.71 6.63 0.09
C THR A 19 9.03 6.98 1.53
N ILE A 20 8.81 6.04 2.46
CA ILE A 20 8.97 6.33 3.89
C ILE A 20 10.40 6.78 4.24
N ASP A 21 11.38 6.33 3.48
CA ASP A 21 12.79 6.70 3.67
C ASP A 21 13.31 7.61 2.56
N GLU A 22 12.42 8.22 1.80
CA GLU A 22 12.77 9.14 0.70
C GLU A 22 13.56 8.47 -0.43
N ASP A 23 13.58 7.14 -0.48
CA ASP A 23 14.41 6.37 -1.41
C ASP A 23 13.56 5.63 -2.44
N PHE A 24 12.75 6.38 -3.18
CA PHE A 24 11.87 5.82 -4.21
C PHE A 24 12.69 5.55 -5.48
N ASP A 25 12.94 4.28 -5.80
CA ASP A 25 13.72 3.92 -6.97
C ASP A 25 12.86 3.32 -8.10
N SER A 26 13.49 3.03 -9.24
CA SER A 26 12.81 2.53 -10.43
C SER A 26 12.22 1.12 -10.22
N ARG A 27 12.82 0.33 -9.32
CA ARG A 27 12.31 -1.02 -9.04
C ARG A 27 10.99 -0.94 -8.28
N ALA A 28 10.93 -0.04 -7.30
CA ALA A 28 9.68 0.21 -6.56
C ALA A 28 8.59 0.73 -7.50
N ASP A 29 8.94 1.67 -8.37
CA ASP A 29 8.01 2.20 -9.36
C ASP A 29 7.45 1.10 -10.26
N ASN A 30 8.30 0.21 -10.76
CA ASN A 30 7.88 -0.89 -11.62
C ASN A 30 6.92 -1.85 -10.90
N ILE A 31 7.18 -2.15 -9.64
CA ILE A 31 6.32 -3.04 -8.86
C ILE A 31 4.93 -2.42 -8.68
N ILE A 32 4.89 -1.13 -8.37
CA ILE A 32 3.62 -0.41 -8.20
C ILE A 32 2.84 -0.34 -9.52
N ARG A 33 3.52 -0.04 -10.62
CA ARG A 33 2.90 0.01 -11.95
C ARG A 33 2.33 -1.35 -12.36
N GLU A 34 3.07 -2.42 -12.09
CA GLU A 34 2.62 -3.77 -12.38
C GLU A 34 1.39 -4.13 -11.56
N TYR A 35 1.39 -3.78 -10.27
CA TYR A 35 0.24 -3.99 -9.41
C TYR A 35 -1.00 -3.27 -9.96
N LEU A 36 -0.87 -1.99 -10.32
CA LEU A 36 -2.00 -1.22 -10.85
C LEU A 36 -2.50 -1.78 -12.17
N SER A 37 -1.60 -2.23 -13.02
CA SER A 37 -1.94 -2.84 -14.32
C SER A 37 -2.74 -4.14 -14.13
N ASP A 38 -2.35 -4.95 -13.14
CA ASP A 38 -3.04 -6.20 -12.83
C ASP A 38 -4.43 -5.96 -12.24
N GLU A 39 -4.60 -4.86 -11.49
CA GLU A 39 -5.88 -4.56 -10.84
C GLU A 39 -6.86 -3.83 -11.75
N SER A 40 -6.37 -3.14 -12.78
CA SER A 40 -7.24 -2.36 -13.66
C SER A 40 -6.74 -2.45 -15.11
N PRO A 41 -7.63 -2.85 -16.05
CA PRO A 41 -7.27 -2.87 -17.47
C PRO A 41 -7.21 -1.47 -18.09
N PHE A 42 -7.67 -0.45 -17.37
CA PHE A 42 -7.70 0.93 -17.87
C PHE A 42 -6.74 1.80 -17.08
N PRO A 43 -6.13 2.82 -17.72
CA PRO A 43 -5.30 3.77 -17.00
C PRO A 43 -6.09 4.46 -15.89
N LEU A 44 -5.45 4.59 -14.72
CA LEU A 44 -6.04 5.29 -13.59
C LEU A 44 -5.38 6.65 -13.44
N ASN A 45 -6.21 7.67 -13.17
CA ASN A 45 -5.69 8.99 -12.84
C ASN A 45 -5.49 9.04 -11.33
N LEU A 46 -4.23 8.98 -10.91
CA LEU A 46 -3.85 8.95 -9.49
C LEU A 46 -3.10 10.21 -9.07
N ASP A 47 -3.16 11.27 -9.89
CA ASP A 47 -2.44 12.51 -9.61
C ASP A 47 -2.86 13.13 -8.29
N GLN A 48 -4.16 13.15 -7.99
CA GLN A 48 -4.67 13.68 -6.73
C GLN A 48 -4.24 12.83 -5.55
N ASP A 49 -4.21 11.51 -5.73
CA ASP A 49 -3.77 10.57 -4.70
C ASP A 49 -2.30 10.76 -4.39
N LEU A 50 -1.48 10.92 -5.41
CA LEU A 50 -0.05 11.17 -5.23
C LEU A 50 0.19 12.49 -4.51
N GLU A 51 -0.54 13.54 -4.90
CA GLU A 51 -0.44 14.84 -4.25
C GLU A 51 -0.82 14.76 -2.77
N GLU A 52 -1.87 14.02 -2.44
CA GLU A 52 -2.29 13.78 -1.06
C GLU A 52 -1.18 13.10 -0.26
N ILE A 53 -0.55 12.07 -0.83
CA ILE A 53 0.52 11.33 -0.18
C ILE A 53 1.74 12.25 0.06
N ILE A 54 2.12 13.03 -0.94
CA ILE A 54 3.28 13.92 -0.85
C ILE A 54 3.06 15.00 0.22
N ASN A 55 1.83 15.46 0.38
CA ASN A 55 1.51 16.55 1.31
C ASN A 55 1.20 16.08 2.73
N LEU A 56 1.25 14.78 3.00
CA LEU A 56 1.04 14.27 4.36
C LEU A 56 2.15 14.77 5.29
N GLU A 57 1.74 15.26 6.45
CA GLU A 57 2.70 15.61 7.49
C GLU A 57 3.18 14.32 8.17
N SER A 58 4.40 14.35 8.70
CA SER A 58 5.01 13.17 9.33
C SER A 58 4.15 12.60 10.45
N THR A 59 3.42 13.45 11.17
CA THR A 59 2.53 13.01 12.25
C THR A 59 1.27 12.32 11.75
N GLU A 60 0.94 12.45 10.46
CA GLU A 60 -0.27 11.89 9.87
C GLU A 60 -0.03 10.63 9.05
N VAL A 61 1.22 10.34 8.71
CA VAL A 61 1.58 9.26 7.81
C VAL A 61 1.09 7.90 8.32
N GLU A 62 1.37 7.57 9.57
CA GLU A 62 0.97 6.28 10.12
C GLU A 62 -0.55 6.13 10.15
N LYS A 63 -1.26 7.15 10.59
CA LYS A 63 -2.71 7.15 10.65
C LYS A 63 -3.34 6.98 9.28
N HIS A 64 -2.80 7.69 8.30
CA HIS A 64 -3.25 7.58 6.90
C HIS A 64 -3.01 6.18 6.38
N PHE A 65 -1.83 5.62 6.66
CA PHE A 65 -1.46 4.27 6.26
C PHE A 65 -2.45 3.24 6.81
N VAL A 66 -2.72 3.29 8.11
CA VAL A 66 -3.68 2.37 8.75
C VAL A 66 -5.07 2.51 8.13
N SER A 67 -5.51 3.75 7.91
CA SER A 67 -6.81 4.01 7.29
C SER A 67 -6.93 3.35 5.91
N LYS A 68 -5.87 3.45 5.11
CA LYS A 68 -5.86 2.84 3.77
C LYS A 68 -5.77 1.31 3.83
N VAL A 69 -5.07 0.78 4.82
CA VAL A 69 -5.04 -0.68 5.03
C VAL A 69 -6.44 -1.20 5.38
N GLU A 70 -7.16 -0.49 6.21
CA GLU A 70 -8.53 -0.85 6.56
C GLU A 70 -9.47 -0.77 5.35
N ASP A 71 -9.34 0.28 4.54
CA ASP A 71 -10.12 0.42 3.31
C ASP A 71 -9.85 -0.74 2.35
N PHE A 72 -8.58 -1.11 2.20
CA PHE A 72 -8.20 -2.23 1.36
C PHE A 72 -8.82 -3.52 1.88
N TYR A 73 -8.75 -3.75 3.18
CA TYR A 73 -9.31 -4.95 3.80
C TYR A 73 -10.81 -5.07 3.51
N ASP A 74 -11.54 -3.97 3.72
CA ASP A 74 -12.99 -3.97 3.58
C ASP A 74 -13.46 -4.26 2.14
N ASP A 75 -12.62 -3.93 1.16
CA ASP A 75 -12.95 -4.05 -0.26
C ASP A 75 -12.31 -5.27 -0.95
N SER A 76 -11.62 -6.12 -0.19
CA SER A 76 -10.86 -7.23 -0.75
C SER A 76 -11.28 -8.58 -0.18
N THR A 77 -11.00 -9.63 -0.95
CA THR A 77 -11.17 -11.01 -0.49
C THR A 77 -9.91 -11.46 0.25
N PRO A 78 -9.99 -12.56 1.03
CA PRO A 78 -8.78 -13.11 1.68
C PRO A 78 -7.65 -13.42 0.70
N GLU A 79 -8.00 -13.93 -0.49
CA GLU A 79 -7.00 -14.24 -1.53
C GLU A 79 -6.33 -12.98 -2.04
N GLU A 80 -7.10 -11.92 -2.25
CA GLU A 80 -6.56 -10.64 -2.70
C GLU A 80 -5.64 -10.03 -1.67
N ARG A 81 -5.98 -10.17 -0.39
CA ARG A 81 -5.13 -9.68 0.70
C ARG A 81 -3.81 -10.43 0.77
N GLU A 82 -3.83 -11.77 0.57
CA GLU A 82 -2.60 -12.56 0.51
C GLU A 82 -1.71 -12.12 -0.64
N GLN A 83 -2.29 -11.91 -1.81
CA GLN A 83 -1.56 -11.45 -2.99
C GLN A 83 -0.96 -10.07 -2.75
N PHE A 84 -1.71 -9.19 -2.10
CA PHE A 84 -1.22 -7.85 -1.80
C PHE A 84 -0.03 -7.89 -0.84
N ILE A 85 -0.07 -8.76 0.16
CA ILE A 85 1.05 -8.94 1.09
C ILE A 85 2.30 -9.37 0.32
N GLU A 86 2.15 -10.26 -0.66
CA GLU A 86 3.30 -10.68 -1.49
C GLU A 86 3.85 -9.51 -2.31
N VAL A 87 2.99 -8.65 -2.85
CA VAL A 87 3.43 -7.45 -3.55
C VAL A 87 4.18 -6.51 -2.61
N ALA A 88 3.66 -6.30 -1.41
CA ALA A 88 4.31 -5.45 -0.41
C ALA A 88 5.69 -5.99 -0.02
N LYS A 89 5.81 -7.30 0.18
CA LYS A 89 7.10 -7.95 0.44
C LYS A 89 8.08 -7.72 -0.69
N LYS A 90 7.61 -7.90 -1.91
CA LYS A 90 8.44 -7.70 -3.10
C LYS A 90 8.93 -6.26 -3.18
N LEU A 91 8.06 -5.31 -2.84
CA LEU A 91 8.39 -3.90 -2.85
C LEU A 91 9.51 -3.56 -1.86
N ILE A 92 9.38 -3.99 -0.62
CA ILE A 92 10.38 -3.66 0.41
C ILE A 92 11.69 -4.41 0.18
N ARG A 93 11.68 -5.56 -0.50
CA ARG A 93 12.88 -6.32 -0.84
C ARG A 93 13.53 -5.88 -2.15
N ALA A 94 12.85 -5.06 -2.94
CA ALA A 94 13.39 -4.54 -4.19
C ALA A 94 14.64 -3.71 -3.94
N ASP A 95 14.68 -3.02 -2.80
CA ASP A 95 15.86 -2.36 -2.32
C ASP A 95 16.58 -3.39 -1.41
N GLU A 96 17.85 -3.64 -1.65
CA GLU A 96 18.60 -4.67 -0.92
C GLU A 96 18.62 -4.46 0.59
N ASP A 97 18.43 -3.23 1.03
CA ASP A 97 18.41 -2.87 2.45
C ASP A 97 16.99 -2.54 2.90
N ILE A 98 16.37 -3.47 3.63
CA ILE A 98 15.09 -3.18 4.28
C ILE A 98 15.37 -2.31 5.49
N THR A 99 14.88 -1.07 5.46
CA THR A 99 15.08 -0.15 6.58
C THR A 99 14.14 -0.50 7.74
N ASP A 100 14.47 0.03 8.91
CA ASP A 100 13.64 -0.15 10.10
C ASP A 100 12.25 0.45 9.89
N SER A 101 12.17 1.59 9.19
CA SER A 101 10.91 2.26 8.91
C SER A 101 10.03 1.45 7.97
N GLU A 102 10.61 0.92 6.90
CA GLU A 102 9.87 0.05 5.96
C GLU A 102 9.35 -1.19 6.67
N ASN A 103 10.18 -1.81 7.48
CA ASN A 103 9.81 -3.00 8.23
C ASN A 103 8.69 -2.70 9.25
N ALA A 104 8.78 -1.54 9.92
CA ALA A 104 7.76 -1.12 10.87
C ALA A 104 6.40 -0.96 10.19
N PHE A 105 6.36 -0.29 9.03
CA PHE A 105 5.12 -0.11 8.29
C PHE A 105 4.58 -1.42 7.72
N TYR A 106 5.48 -2.29 7.27
CA TYR A 106 5.07 -3.62 6.82
C TYR A 106 4.41 -4.42 7.96
N LYS A 107 4.96 -4.33 9.16
CA LYS A 107 4.37 -4.97 10.35
C LYS A 107 3.00 -4.37 10.68
N ILE A 108 2.84 -3.07 10.52
CA ILE A 108 1.54 -2.41 10.72
C ILE A 108 0.50 -2.97 9.73
N LEU A 109 0.89 -3.16 8.48
CA LEU A 109 0.02 -3.77 7.47
C LEU A 109 -0.48 -5.14 7.93
N LEU A 110 0.44 -6.01 8.33
CA LEU A 110 0.10 -7.36 8.77
C LEU A 110 -0.76 -7.35 10.03
N LYS A 111 -0.41 -6.49 10.98
CA LYS A 111 -1.13 -6.37 12.25
C LYS A 111 -2.55 -5.88 12.03
N THR A 112 -2.74 -4.92 11.14
CA THR A 112 -4.06 -4.36 10.84
C THR A 112 -4.95 -5.42 10.19
N PHE A 113 -4.42 -6.17 9.23
CA PHE A 113 -5.16 -7.27 8.60
C PHE A 113 -5.57 -8.31 9.64
N ARG A 114 -4.66 -8.67 10.54
CA ARG A 114 -4.94 -9.67 11.58
C ARG A 114 -6.01 -9.17 12.55
N ALA A 115 -5.94 -7.92 12.94
CA ALA A 115 -6.92 -7.32 13.84
C ALA A 115 -8.32 -7.33 13.22
N LYS A 116 -8.42 -7.02 11.92
CA LYS A 116 -9.70 -7.05 11.20
C LYS A 116 -10.22 -8.48 11.08
N ASP A 117 -9.37 -9.45 10.84
CA ASP A 117 -9.76 -10.86 10.80
C ASP A 117 -10.35 -11.31 12.13
N GLN A 118 -9.72 -10.92 13.23
CA GLN A 118 -10.20 -11.26 14.57
C GLN A 118 -11.54 -10.58 14.88
N ALA A 119 -11.74 -9.36 14.42
CA ALA A 119 -12.96 -8.62 14.65
C ALA A 119 -14.15 -9.25 13.92
N GLN A 120 -13.90 -9.99 12.83
CA GLN A 120 -14.93 -10.62 12.02
C GLN A 120 -15.16 -12.09 12.37
N ALA A 121 -14.34 -12.64 13.23
CA ALA A 121 -14.42 -14.06 13.62
C ALA A 121 -15.60 -14.32 14.56
#